data_41e0c3e1f9593c04cc69c5934404aa9b
#
_entry.id   41e0c3e1f9593c04cc69c5934404aa9b
#
_cell.length_a   1.000
_cell.length_b   1.000
_cell.length_c   1.000
_cell.angle_alpha   90.00
_cell.angle_beta   90.00
_cell.angle_gamma   90.00
#
_symmetry.space_group_name_H-M   'P 1'
#
loop_
_entity.id
_entity.type
_entity.pdbx_description
1 polymer ?
#
loop_
_entity_poly.entity_id
_entity_poly.type
_entity_poly.pdbx_seq_one_letter_code
_entity_poly.pdbx_strand_id
1 'polypeptide(L)'
;MNYRTLTAALLASTLLAGSALAQQVTLNIESWRNDDLSIWQDKIIPAFEAENPGIKLNFTPSAPAEYNAVLNSKLDAGSAGDLITCRPFDASLALYEGGKLADLTDLPGMANFSDVAKSGWSTDDGSATFCVPMASVIHGFIYNKDAFAELGLEVPKTVDEFFAVLDAIKADGTYIPMAMGTNDQWEAATMGYQNIGPNYWKGEEGRLALIAGTQKLTDADWVAPFEQLARWKDYLGDGFEAQTYPDSQNLFTLGRAAIYPAGSWEISGFNSLVDFEMGAFPPPVPVAGDDCYISDHVDIAIGMNAATPNAKEARVFLDWVASPEFASLYANALPGFFPLSKEPVKLDDPLAQEFVSWRDTCKSTIRSTYQILSRGTPNLENETWNASAQVIKGAETPADAAARLQAGLASWYAPQQ
;
A
#
# COMPACT_ATOMS: atom_id res chain seq x y z
N MET A 1 -34.97 -40.16 -83.30
CA MET A 1 -34.11 -40.87 -82.30
C MET A 1 -33.65 -39.89 -81.23
N ASN A 2 -34.26 -40.05 -80.04
CA ASN A 2 -34.11 -39.08 -78.93
C ASN A 2 -32.94 -39.53 -78.06
N TYR A 3 -32.03 -38.61 -77.75
CA TYR A 3 -31.11 -38.78 -76.61
C TYR A 3 -31.33 -37.67 -75.62
N ARG A 4 -31.83 -38.02 -74.44
CA ARG A 4 -31.96 -37.20 -73.26
C ARG A 4 -30.63 -37.26 -72.51
N THR A 5 -29.95 -36.12 -72.32
CA THR A 5 -28.84 -35.97 -71.40
C THR A 5 -29.34 -35.46 -70.07
N LEU A 6 -29.20 -36.27 -69.02
CA LEU A 6 -29.39 -35.90 -67.63
C LEU A 6 -28.13 -35.15 -67.14
N THR A 7 -28.32 -33.89 -66.72
CA THR A 7 -27.29 -33.13 -66.01
C THR A 7 -27.55 -33.26 -64.51
N ALA A 8 -26.65 -33.92 -63.81
CA ALA A 8 -26.66 -34.03 -62.35
C ALA A 8 -26.02 -32.77 -61.77
N ALA A 9 -26.76 -31.96 -61.04
CA ALA A 9 -26.25 -30.84 -60.29
C ALA A 9 -25.72 -31.33 -58.90
N LEU A 10 -24.42 -31.29 -58.69
CA LEU A 10 -23.80 -31.44 -57.36
C LEU A 10 -23.96 -30.15 -56.58
N LEU A 11 -24.82 -30.17 -55.55
CA LEU A 11 -24.86 -29.14 -54.52
C LEU A 11 -23.68 -29.37 -53.56
N ALA A 12 -22.63 -28.58 -53.70
CA ALA A 12 -21.56 -28.48 -52.71
C ALA A 12 -22.02 -27.56 -51.56
N SER A 13 -22.45 -28.18 -50.46
CA SER A 13 -22.72 -27.48 -49.18
C SER A 13 -21.40 -27.12 -48.52
N THR A 14 -20.94 -25.90 -48.73
CA THR A 14 -19.84 -25.33 -47.94
C THR A 14 -20.37 -25.01 -46.56
N LEU A 15 -20.05 -25.85 -45.58
CA LEU A 15 -20.16 -25.54 -44.16
C LEU A 15 -19.14 -24.44 -43.85
N LEU A 16 -19.58 -23.18 -43.86
CA LEU A 16 -18.91 -22.08 -43.21
C LEU A 16 -18.95 -22.33 -41.69
N ALA A 17 -17.93 -23.00 -41.18
CA ALA A 17 -17.63 -22.94 -39.76
C ALA A 17 -17.24 -21.50 -39.45
N GLY A 18 -18.24 -20.67 -39.14
CA GLY A 18 -18.00 -19.35 -38.56
C GLY A 18 -17.34 -19.57 -37.22
N SER A 19 -16.02 -19.36 -37.15
CA SER A 19 -15.36 -19.12 -35.89
C SER A 19 -16.04 -17.88 -35.30
N ALA A 20 -16.94 -18.08 -34.34
CA ALA A 20 -17.41 -17.01 -33.50
C ALA A 20 -16.14 -16.45 -32.85
N LEU A 21 -15.62 -15.34 -33.37
CA LEU A 21 -14.65 -14.53 -32.65
C LEU A 21 -15.38 -14.17 -31.35
N ALA A 22 -15.01 -14.84 -30.26
CA ALA A 22 -15.48 -14.46 -28.94
C ALA A 22 -15.20 -12.97 -28.82
N GLN A 23 -16.25 -12.18 -28.56
CA GLN A 23 -16.11 -10.74 -28.40
C GLN A 23 -15.11 -10.51 -27.27
N GLN A 24 -13.97 -9.88 -27.59
CA GLN A 24 -12.93 -9.58 -26.63
C GLN A 24 -13.47 -8.54 -25.64
N VAL A 25 -13.38 -8.85 -24.35
CA VAL A 25 -13.81 -7.96 -23.27
C VAL A 25 -12.57 -7.25 -22.72
N THR A 26 -12.66 -5.95 -22.51
CA THR A 26 -11.64 -5.18 -21.83
C THR A 26 -12.11 -4.82 -20.42
N LEU A 27 -11.37 -5.24 -19.40
CA LEU A 27 -11.59 -4.87 -18.00
C LEU A 27 -10.71 -3.69 -17.63
N ASN A 28 -11.32 -2.64 -17.09
CA ASN A 28 -10.60 -1.45 -16.61
C ASN A 28 -10.34 -1.59 -15.12
N ILE A 29 -9.09 -1.35 -14.70
CA ILE A 29 -8.63 -1.46 -13.31
C ILE A 29 -8.31 -0.06 -12.79
N GLU A 30 -9.04 0.39 -11.76
CA GLU A 30 -8.74 1.62 -11.02
C GLU A 30 -7.70 1.32 -9.94
N SER A 31 -6.67 2.17 -9.79
CA SER A 31 -5.61 1.98 -8.80
C SER A 31 -5.02 3.30 -8.33
N TRP A 32 -4.37 3.28 -7.16
CA TRP A 32 -3.50 4.40 -6.71
C TRP A 32 -2.02 4.15 -7.03
N ARG A 33 -1.69 3.01 -7.66
CA ARG A 33 -0.31 2.59 -7.92
C ARG A 33 0.16 3.06 -9.29
N ASN A 34 0.28 4.39 -9.47
CA ASN A 34 0.80 4.98 -10.69
C ASN A 34 2.27 4.63 -10.95
N ASP A 35 3.07 4.42 -9.91
CA ASP A 35 4.48 4.03 -10.00
C ASP A 35 4.67 2.63 -10.61
N ASP A 36 3.66 1.77 -10.47
CA ASP A 36 3.70 0.38 -10.93
C ASP A 36 3.21 0.20 -12.39
N LEU A 37 2.82 1.29 -13.08
CA LEU A 37 2.16 1.23 -14.38
C LEU A 37 2.93 0.40 -15.40
N SER A 38 4.23 0.64 -15.53
CA SER A 38 5.07 -0.10 -16.49
C SER A 38 5.16 -1.59 -16.17
N ILE A 39 5.23 -1.94 -14.89
CA ILE A 39 5.30 -3.33 -14.44
C ILE A 39 3.98 -4.05 -14.74
N TRP A 40 2.85 -3.39 -14.51
CA TRP A 40 1.55 -3.93 -14.91
C TRP A 40 1.48 -4.16 -16.42
N GLN A 41 1.91 -3.19 -17.23
CA GLN A 41 1.87 -3.26 -18.69
C GLN A 41 2.83 -4.30 -19.27
N ASP A 42 4.02 -4.43 -18.69
CA ASP A 42 5.09 -5.24 -19.28
C ASP A 42 5.13 -6.68 -18.73
N LYS A 43 4.59 -6.92 -17.53
CA LYS A 43 4.69 -8.23 -16.86
C LYS A 43 3.33 -8.83 -16.48
N ILE A 44 2.50 -8.09 -15.71
CA ILE A 44 1.30 -8.65 -15.08
C ILE A 44 0.19 -8.85 -16.12
N ILE A 45 -0.13 -7.81 -16.89
CA ILE A 45 -1.16 -7.88 -17.95
C ILE A 45 -0.82 -8.95 -19.00
N PRO A 46 0.41 -9.01 -19.56
CA PRO A 46 0.75 -10.04 -20.52
C PRO A 46 0.64 -11.46 -19.98
N ALA A 47 0.98 -11.70 -18.70
CA ALA A 47 0.86 -13.02 -18.09
C ALA A 47 -0.61 -13.48 -18.03
N PHE A 48 -1.52 -12.63 -17.56
CA PHE A 48 -2.95 -12.94 -17.53
C PHE A 48 -3.54 -13.16 -18.93
N GLU A 49 -3.24 -12.24 -19.87
CA GLU A 49 -3.81 -12.27 -21.22
C GLU A 49 -3.32 -13.47 -22.04
N ALA A 50 -2.13 -13.99 -21.77
CA ALA A 50 -1.62 -15.21 -22.42
C ALA A 50 -2.48 -16.44 -22.07
N GLU A 51 -2.98 -16.52 -20.84
CA GLU A 51 -3.85 -17.59 -20.38
C GLU A 51 -5.33 -17.34 -20.73
N ASN A 52 -5.72 -16.08 -20.90
CA ASN A 52 -7.10 -15.64 -21.11
C ASN A 52 -7.25 -14.74 -22.36
N PRO A 53 -7.03 -15.25 -23.57
CA PRO A 53 -6.94 -14.43 -24.79
C PRO A 53 -8.23 -13.67 -25.15
N GLY A 54 -9.38 -14.04 -24.55
CA GLY A 54 -10.66 -13.35 -24.72
C GLY A 54 -10.84 -12.13 -23.82
N ILE A 55 -9.95 -11.91 -22.85
CA ILE A 55 -10.04 -10.83 -21.87
C ILE A 55 -8.79 -9.96 -21.99
N LYS A 56 -9.00 -8.64 -22.07
CA LYS A 56 -7.94 -7.62 -22.03
C LYS A 56 -8.02 -6.85 -20.73
N LEU A 57 -6.87 -6.40 -20.24
CA LEU A 57 -6.77 -5.56 -19.06
C LEU A 57 -6.28 -4.17 -19.44
N ASN A 58 -6.88 -3.16 -18.83
CA ASN A 58 -6.45 -1.77 -18.93
C ASN A 58 -6.24 -1.22 -17.51
N PHE A 59 -5.00 -1.01 -17.12
CA PHE A 59 -4.64 -0.49 -15.81
C PHE A 59 -4.58 1.04 -15.86
N THR A 60 -5.47 1.71 -15.12
CA THR A 60 -5.68 3.16 -15.15
C THR A 60 -5.46 3.78 -13.77
N PRO A 61 -4.22 3.91 -13.32
CA PRO A 61 -3.93 4.46 -12.00
C PRO A 61 -4.04 5.99 -11.96
N SER A 62 -4.31 6.50 -10.76
CA SER A 62 -4.20 7.92 -10.39
C SER A 62 -3.21 8.08 -9.24
N ALA A 63 -2.77 9.33 -8.96
CA ALA A 63 -1.85 9.60 -7.88
C ALA A 63 -2.44 9.16 -6.51
N PRO A 64 -1.62 8.64 -5.58
CA PRO A 64 -2.10 8.14 -4.29
C PRO A 64 -2.93 9.13 -3.48
N ALA A 65 -2.54 10.43 -3.51
CA ALA A 65 -3.24 11.49 -2.80
C ALA A 65 -4.64 11.80 -3.38
N GLU A 66 -4.85 11.54 -4.67
CA GLU A 66 -6.10 11.87 -5.38
C GLU A 66 -7.05 10.68 -5.51
N TYR A 67 -6.54 9.47 -5.37
CA TYR A 67 -7.25 8.23 -5.72
C TYR A 67 -8.63 8.11 -5.10
N ASN A 68 -8.76 8.31 -3.79
CA ASN A 68 -10.04 8.13 -3.09
C ASN A 68 -11.11 9.09 -3.62
N ALA A 69 -10.76 10.36 -3.86
CA ALA A 69 -11.69 11.36 -4.39
C ALA A 69 -12.09 11.06 -5.83
N VAL A 70 -11.11 10.70 -6.67
CA VAL A 70 -11.33 10.33 -8.08
C VAL A 70 -12.20 9.08 -8.18
N LEU A 71 -11.88 8.02 -7.42
CA LEU A 71 -12.64 6.78 -7.41
C LEU A 71 -14.10 7.01 -6.98
N ASN A 72 -14.31 7.71 -5.87
CA ASN A 72 -15.67 8.00 -5.38
C ASN A 72 -16.48 8.77 -6.43
N SER A 73 -15.88 9.80 -7.05
CA SER A 73 -16.53 10.55 -8.11
C SER A 73 -16.93 9.68 -9.31
N LYS A 74 -16.04 8.78 -9.74
CA LYS A 74 -16.32 7.83 -10.84
C LYS A 74 -17.41 6.83 -10.47
N LEU A 75 -17.38 6.29 -9.23
CA LEU A 75 -18.41 5.35 -8.74
C LEU A 75 -19.79 6.00 -8.67
N ASP A 76 -19.87 7.24 -8.20
CA ASP A 76 -21.13 7.98 -8.11
C ASP A 76 -21.67 8.36 -9.49
N ALA A 77 -20.78 8.66 -10.44
CA ALA A 77 -21.14 8.92 -11.83
C ALA A 77 -21.44 7.64 -12.65
N GLY A 78 -21.21 6.44 -12.11
CA GLY A 78 -21.34 5.18 -12.85
C GLY A 78 -20.31 4.99 -13.96
N SER A 79 -19.14 5.65 -13.85
CA SER A 79 -18.06 5.63 -14.84
C SER A 79 -16.76 4.99 -14.32
N ALA A 80 -16.79 4.39 -13.13
CA ALA A 80 -15.65 3.63 -12.59
C ALA A 80 -15.41 2.36 -13.42
N GLY A 81 -14.15 1.90 -13.42
CA GLY A 81 -13.74 0.66 -14.05
C GLY A 81 -14.42 -0.59 -13.47
N ASP A 82 -14.16 -1.73 -14.09
CA ASP A 82 -14.71 -3.03 -13.69
C ASP A 82 -14.11 -3.55 -12.41
N LEU A 83 -12.83 -3.24 -12.18
CA LEU A 83 -12.00 -3.69 -11.09
C LEU A 83 -11.45 -2.48 -10.33
N ILE A 84 -11.42 -2.61 -9.02
CA ILE A 84 -11.06 -1.54 -8.09
C ILE A 84 -9.97 -2.06 -7.16
N THR A 85 -8.81 -1.40 -7.17
CA THR A 85 -7.78 -1.65 -6.16
C THR A 85 -8.29 -1.17 -4.81
N CYS A 86 -8.35 -2.06 -3.84
CA CYS A 86 -8.97 -1.85 -2.54
C CYS A 86 -7.93 -1.46 -1.49
N ARG A 87 -8.09 -0.29 -0.88
CA ARG A 87 -7.38 0.04 0.36
C ARG A 87 -7.89 -0.85 1.49
N PRO A 88 -7.06 -1.21 2.48
CA PRO A 88 -7.52 -2.09 3.54
C PRO A 88 -8.51 -1.43 4.49
N PHE A 89 -9.28 -2.25 5.18
CA PHE A 89 -10.18 -1.92 6.28
C PHE A 89 -11.28 -0.89 5.90
N ASP A 90 -11.44 0.16 6.70
CA ASP A 90 -12.60 1.06 6.68
C ASP A 90 -12.85 1.73 5.32
N ALA A 91 -11.80 2.04 4.57
CA ALA A 91 -11.94 2.68 3.26
C ALA A 91 -12.70 1.81 2.26
N SER A 92 -12.38 0.51 2.19
CA SER A 92 -13.08 -0.41 1.28
C SER A 92 -14.33 -1.00 1.90
N LEU A 93 -14.39 -1.16 3.23
CA LEU A 93 -15.63 -1.52 3.93
C LEU A 93 -16.75 -0.52 3.63
N ALA A 94 -16.45 0.78 3.68
CA ALA A 94 -17.43 1.82 3.33
C ALA A 94 -17.92 1.72 1.88
N LEU A 95 -17.04 1.35 0.93
CA LEU A 95 -17.44 1.11 -0.45
C LEU A 95 -18.35 -0.13 -0.58
N TYR A 96 -18.04 -1.20 0.15
CA TYR A 96 -18.86 -2.41 0.17
C TYR A 96 -20.24 -2.16 0.78
N GLU A 97 -20.30 -1.54 1.96
CA GLU A 97 -21.55 -1.17 2.63
C GLU A 97 -22.39 -0.17 1.82
N GLY A 98 -21.71 0.69 1.05
CA GLY A 98 -22.34 1.59 0.07
C GLY A 98 -22.80 0.91 -1.23
N GLY A 99 -22.67 -0.42 -1.35
CA GLY A 99 -23.06 -1.19 -2.54
C GLY A 99 -22.22 -0.93 -3.78
N LYS A 100 -21.00 -0.42 -3.62
CA LYS A 100 -20.07 -0.11 -4.71
C LYS A 100 -19.16 -1.31 -5.07
N LEU A 101 -18.86 -2.18 -4.09
CA LEU A 101 -18.09 -3.41 -4.27
C LEU A 101 -19.02 -4.63 -4.20
N ALA A 102 -18.73 -5.62 -5.02
CA ALA A 102 -19.45 -6.90 -5.00
C ALA A 102 -18.92 -7.81 -3.89
N ASP A 103 -19.78 -8.71 -3.40
CA ASP A 103 -19.40 -9.83 -2.54
C ASP A 103 -18.61 -10.87 -3.35
N LEU A 104 -17.44 -11.24 -2.83
CA LEU A 104 -16.53 -12.21 -3.43
C LEU A 104 -16.30 -13.43 -2.53
N THR A 105 -17.08 -13.59 -1.48
CA THR A 105 -16.94 -14.69 -0.49
C THR A 105 -16.97 -16.06 -1.15
N ASP A 106 -17.76 -16.23 -2.21
CA ASP A 106 -17.92 -17.47 -2.96
C ASP A 106 -16.85 -17.69 -4.05
N LEU A 107 -15.89 -16.78 -4.21
CA LEU A 107 -14.83 -16.92 -5.21
C LEU A 107 -13.92 -18.10 -4.82
N PRO A 108 -13.71 -19.12 -5.70
CA PRO A 108 -12.94 -20.32 -5.34
C PRO A 108 -11.56 -20.05 -4.80
N GLY A 109 -10.84 -19.09 -5.39
CA GLY A 109 -9.48 -18.69 -4.98
C GLY A 109 -9.38 -18.10 -3.57
N MET A 110 -10.49 -17.67 -2.94
CA MET A 110 -10.47 -17.20 -1.55
C MET A 110 -10.00 -18.26 -0.54
N ALA A 111 -10.08 -19.54 -0.90
CA ALA A 111 -9.55 -20.63 -0.07
C ALA A 111 -8.02 -20.57 0.11
N ASN A 112 -7.31 -19.87 -0.78
CA ASN A 112 -5.85 -19.71 -0.73
C ASN A 112 -5.37 -18.70 0.33
N PHE A 113 -6.29 -17.99 1.00
CA PHE A 113 -5.96 -16.98 2.01
C PHE A 113 -6.39 -17.41 3.41
N SER A 114 -5.60 -17.03 4.42
CA SER A 114 -5.98 -17.14 5.81
C SER A 114 -7.05 -16.10 6.18
N ASP A 115 -7.73 -16.29 7.32
CA ASP A 115 -8.71 -15.30 7.80
C ASP A 115 -8.03 -13.97 8.14
N VAL A 116 -6.79 -14.02 8.65
CA VAL A 116 -5.99 -12.80 8.89
C VAL A 116 -5.71 -12.04 7.59
N ALA A 117 -5.34 -12.75 6.52
CA ALA A 117 -5.12 -12.11 5.21
C ALA A 117 -6.40 -11.48 4.65
N LYS A 118 -7.57 -12.14 4.84
CA LYS A 118 -8.87 -11.64 4.39
C LYS A 118 -9.42 -10.49 5.25
N SER A 119 -8.99 -10.38 6.52
CA SER A 119 -9.57 -9.45 7.49
C SER A 119 -9.52 -7.98 7.07
N GLY A 120 -8.56 -7.61 6.23
CA GLY A 120 -8.46 -6.25 5.69
C GLY A 120 -9.58 -5.88 4.71
N TRP A 121 -10.32 -6.88 4.21
CA TRP A 121 -11.35 -6.69 3.18
C TRP A 121 -12.59 -7.57 3.43
N SER A 122 -12.87 -7.83 4.68
CA SER A 122 -14.07 -8.51 5.14
C SER A 122 -14.93 -7.57 6.00
N THR A 123 -16.22 -7.90 6.11
CA THR A 123 -17.09 -7.29 7.09
C THR A 123 -16.62 -7.60 8.52
N ASP A 124 -16.98 -6.78 9.49
CA ASP A 124 -16.54 -6.93 10.89
C ASP A 124 -16.92 -8.28 11.50
N ASP A 125 -18.03 -8.87 11.08
CA ASP A 125 -18.50 -10.20 11.50
C ASP A 125 -17.89 -11.34 10.65
N GLY A 126 -17.07 -11.01 9.64
CA GLY A 126 -16.47 -11.98 8.74
C GLY A 126 -17.43 -12.67 7.79
N SER A 127 -18.69 -12.22 7.70
CA SER A 127 -19.73 -12.86 6.88
C SER A 127 -19.53 -12.67 5.38
N ALA A 128 -18.83 -11.59 4.97
CA ALA A 128 -18.53 -11.32 3.57
C ALA A 128 -17.09 -10.85 3.39
N THR A 129 -16.49 -11.24 2.26
CA THR A 129 -15.18 -10.74 1.78
C THR A 129 -15.39 -10.09 0.41
N PHE A 130 -14.98 -8.84 0.25
CA PHE A 130 -15.33 -8.02 -0.91
C PHE A 130 -14.14 -7.62 -1.81
N CYS A 131 -12.90 -7.95 -1.42
CA CYS A 131 -11.72 -7.83 -2.29
C CYS A 131 -10.82 -9.06 -2.12
N VAL A 132 -10.14 -9.45 -3.20
CA VAL A 132 -9.13 -10.50 -3.19
C VAL A 132 -7.83 -9.94 -2.64
N PRO A 133 -7.29 -10.46 -1.52
CA PRO A 133 -6.03 -10.02 -0.95
C PRO A 133 -4.88 -10.21 -1.96
N MET A 134 -4.01 -9.21 -2.11
CA MET A 134 -2.84 -9.31 -2.98
C MET A 134 -1.55 -9.32 -2.16
N ALA A 135 -1.32 -8.27 -1.37
CA ALA A 135 -0.06 -8.15 -0.64
C ALA A 135 -0.18 -7.36 0.67
N SER A 136 0.77 -7.62 1.57
CA SER A 136 1.12 -6.79 2.72
C SER A 136 2.35 -5.95 2.42
N VAL A 137 2.58 -4.94 3.26
CA VAL A 137 3.75 -4.05 3.23
C VAL A 137 4.32 -3.87 4.64
N ILE A 138 5.61 -3.53 4.70
CA ILE A 138 6.32 -3.27 5.95
C ILE A 138 6.90 -1.86 5.89
N HIS A 139 6.86 -1.13 7.00
CA HIS A 139 7.46 0.20 7.11
C HIS A 139 8.83 0.12 7.78
N GLY A 140 9.71 1.02 7.38
CA GLY A 140 11.06 1.15 7.90
C GLY A 140 11.78 2.33 7.28
N PHE A 141 13.08 2.19 7.10
CA PHE A 141 13.94 3.16 6.43
C PHE A 141 14.77 2.46 5.36
N ILE A 142 14.89 3.08 4.20
CA ILE A 142 15.86 2.70 3.16
C ILE A 142 17.00 3.70 3.21
N TYR A 143 18.25 3.26 3.03
CA TYR A 143 19.40 4.12 3.07
C TYR A 143 20.38 3.81 1.94
N ASN A 144 21.19 4.81 1.58
CA ASN A 144 22.27 4.71 0.64
C ASN A 144 23.49 4.11 1.36
N LYS A 145 23.85 2.84 1.05
CA LYS A 145 24.99 2.15 1.66
C LYS A 145 26.32 2.81 1.32
N ASP A 146 26.43 3.35 0.11
CA ASP A 146 27.67 4.00 -0.33
C ASP A 146 27.92 5.27 0.49
N ALA A 147 26.85 6.08 0.75
CA ALA A 147 26.94 7.24 1.61
C ALA A 147 27.32 6.88 3.06
N PHE A 148 26.73 5.79 3.60
CA PHE A 148 27.07 5.32 4.95
C PHE A 148 28.52 4.84 5.02
N ALA A 149 28.99 4.09 4.02
CA ALA A 149 30.36 3.62 3.96
C ALA A 149 31.37 4.79 3.81
N GLU A 150 31.07 5.79 2.98
CA GLU A 150 31.88 6.99 2.79
C GLU A 150 32.03 7.79 4.10
N LEU A 151 30.94 7.92 4.85
CA LEU A 151 30.91 8.66 6.10
C LEU A 151 31.28 7.81 7.34
N GLY A 152 31.56 6.51 7.17
CA GLY A 152 31.89 5.59 8.26
C GLY A 152 30.75 5.39 9.26
N LEU A 153 29.48 5.40 8.79
CA LEU A 153 28.28 5.28 9.62
C LEU A 153 27.83 3.83 9.74
N GLU A 154 27.28 3.50 10.91
CA GLU A 154 26.61 2.23 11.17
C GLU A 154 25.09 2.43 11.18
N VAL A 155 24.34 1.36 10.89
CA VAL A 155 22.89 1.36 10.94
C VAL A 155 22.40 1.58 12.38
N PRO A 156 21.57 2.62 12.64
CA PRO A 156 21.12 2.96 13.98
C PRO A 156 20.08 1.94 14.49
N LYS A 157 20.17 1.60 15.79
CA LYS A 157 19.25 0.70 16.47
C LYS A 157 18.34 1.41 17.47
N THR A 158 18.78 2.57 17.95
CA THR A 158 18.01 3.40 18.88
C THR A 158 17.75 4.77 18.31
N VAL A 159 16.77 5.47 18.87
CA VAL A 159 16.43 6.85 18.47
C VAL A 159 17.62 7.80 18.66
N ASP A 160 18.41 7.63 19.73
CA ASP A 160 19.60 8.46 19.94
C ASP A 160 20.67 8.19 18.88
N GLU A 161 20.92 6.92 18.52
CA GLU A 161 21.82 6.56 17.43
C GLU A 161 21.32 7.09 16.08
N PHE A 162 20.00 7.06 15.83
CA PHE A 162 19.40 7.60 14.60
C PHE A 162 19.69 9.10 14.46
N PHE A 163 19.47 9.87 15.51
CA PHE A 163 19.77 11.29 15.46
C PHE A 163 21.28 11.58 15.38
N ALA A 164 22.12 10.75 16.00
CA ALA A 164 23.58 10.88 15.87
C ALA A 164 24.04 10.64 14.41
N VAL A 165 23.43 9.68 13.71
CA VAL A 165 23.66 9.45 12.28
C VAL A 165 23.21 10.65 11.45
N LEU A 166 22.02 11.19 11.70
CA LEU A 166 21.51 12.38 11.00
C LEU A 166 22.40 13.61 11.24
N ASP A 167 22.87 13.82 12.48
CA ASP A 167 23.81 14.90 12.83
C ASP A 167 25.14 14.76 12.09
N ALA A 168 25.68 13.55 12.00
CA ALA A 168 26.92 13.28 11.29
C ALA A 168 26.80 13.58 9.78
N ILE A 169 25.72 13.11 9.14
CA ILE A 169 25.45 13.40 7.72
C ILE A 169 25.28 14.90 7.50
N LYS A 170 24.54 15.58 8.37
CA LYS A 170 24.31 17.03 8.30
C LYS A 170 25.62 17.83 8.47
N ALA A 171 26.48 17.40 9.38
CA ALA A 171 27.75 18.06 9.64
C ALA A 171 28.75 17.91 8.49
N ASP A 172 28.75 16.77 7.79
CA ASP A 172 29.53 16.54 6.58
C ASP A 172 29.04 17.42 5.42
N GLY A 173 27.74 17.49 5.20
CA GLY A 173 27.11 18.39 4.23
C GLY A 173 27.14 17.89 2.77
N THR A 174 27.65 16.70 2.50
CA THR A 174 27.63 16.09 1.15
C THR A 174 26.22 15.65 0.78
N TYR A 175 25.49 15.10 1.75
CA TYR A 175 24.14 14.58 1.57
C TYR A 175 23.12 15.35 2.41
N ILE A 176 21.89 15.43 1.93
CA ILE A 176 20.73 15.74 2.78
C ILE A 176 20.55 14.52 3.71
N PRO A 177 20.44 14.70 5.03
CA PRO A 177 20.33 13.57 5.93
C PRO A 177 19.15 12.66 5.60
N MET A 178 17.97 13.24 5.33
CA MET A 178 16.76 12.47 5.07
C MET A 178 15.87 13.14 4.02
N ALA A 179 15.36 12.35 3.07
CA ALA A 179 14.41 12.82 2.07
C ALA A 179 12.98 12.52 2.51
N MET A 180 12.17 13.54 2.70
CA MET A 180 10.72 13.46 2.90
C MET A 180 10.09 14.83 2.64
N GLY A 181 8.95 14.83 1.92
CA GLY A 181 8.11 16.00 1.77
C GLY A 181 6.96 16.03 2.76
N THR A 182 6.28 17.16 2.86
CA THR A 182 5.11 17.32 3.72
C THR A 182 3.92 17.94 2.98
N ASN A 183 4.03 18.16 1.67
CA ASN A 183 2.92 18.65 0.87
C ASN A 183 1.84 17.56 0.71
N ASP A 184 2.25 16.35 0.40
CA ASP A 184 1.39 15.17 0.42
C ASP A 184 1.35 14.62 1.85
N GLN A 185 0.45 15.16 2.67
CA GLN A 185 0.39 14.96 4.13
C GLN A 185 0.41 13.50 4.57
N TRP A 186 -0.11 12.58 3.73
CA TRP A 186 -0.08 11.16 4.01
C TRP A 186 1.36 10.61 4.18
N GLU A 187 2.32 11.17 3.45
CA GLU A 187 3.73 10.78 3.54
C GLU A 187 4.27 10.99 4.98
N ALA A 188 4.04 12.19 5.54
CA ALA A 188 4.44 12.51 6.90
C ALA A 188 3.82 11.60 7.97
N ALA A 189 2.57 11.19 7.78
CA ALA A 189 1.90 10.29 8.71
C ALA A 189 2.28 8.83 8.50
N THR A 190 2.22 8.34 7.26
CA THR A 190 2.42 6.93 6.95
C THR A 190 3.89 6.53 7.10
N MET A 191 4.80 7.32 6.53
CA MET A 191 6.24 7.05 6.55
C MET A 191 6.94 7.70 7.75
N GLY A 192 6.25 8.58 8.47
CA GLY A 192 6.67 9.17 9.73
C GLY A 192 5.96 8.55 10.93
N TYR A 193 4.83 9.12 11.34
CA TYR A 193 4.14 8.79 12.58
C TYR A 193 3.80 7.29 12.73
N GLN A 194 3.24 6.67 11.69
CA GLN A 194 2.85 5.25 11.69
C GLN A 194 4.05 4.30 11.55
N ASN A 195 5.18 4.81 11.03
CA ASN A 195 6.42 4.05 10.93
C ASN A 195 7.10 3.92 12.30
N ILE A 196 7.36 5.06 12.96
CA ILE A 196 8.10 5.07 14.24
C ILE A 196 7.23 4.81 15.45
N GLY A 197 5.97 5.20 15.40
CA GLY A 197 5.05 5.21 16.54
C GLY A 197 4.84 3.87 17.23
N PRO A 198 4.74 2.73 16.51
CA PRO A 198 4.58 1.43 17.13
C PRO A 198 5.61 1.10 18.23
N ASN A 199 6.84 1.60 18.12
CA ASN A 199 7.87 1.44 19.14
C ASN A 199 7.57 2.21 20.43
N TYR A 200 6.74 3.25 20.38
CA TYR A 200 6.35 4.05 21.55
C TYR A 200 5.09 3.48 22.23
N TRP A 201 4.01 3.24 21.47
CA TRP A 201 2.76 2.72 22.04
C TRP A 201 2.68 1.19 22.10
N LYS A 202 3.78 0.46 21.84
CA LYS A 202 3.90 -1.00 21.90
C LYS A 202 2.98 -1.75 20.93
N GLY A 203 2.97 -1.26 19.71
CA GLY A 203 2.29 -1.90 18.59
C GLY A 203 0.82 -2.18 18.83
N GLU A 204 0.42 -3.46 18.69
CA GLU A 204 -0.98 -3.86 18.78
C GLU A 204 -1.58 -3.68 20.19
N GLU A 205 -0.76 -3.78 21.25
CA GLU A 205 -1.20 -3.56 22.63
C GLU A 205 -1.75 -2.14 22.81
N GLY A 206 -0.97 -1.13 22.41
CA GLY A 206 -1.40 0.27 22.49
C GLY A 206 -2.57 0.58 21.56
N ARG A 207 -2.54 0.06 20.33
CA ARG A 207 -3.65 0.24 19.39
C ARG A 207 -4.98 -0.29 19.94
N LEU A 208 -4.99 -1.48 20.52
CA LEU A 208 -6.17 -2.06 21.15
C LEU A 208 -6.60 -1.29 22.41
N ALA A 209 -5.63 -0.80 23.19
CA ALA A 209 -5.92 0.07 24.35
C ALA A 209 -6.55 1.41 23.93
N LEU A 210 -6.13 2.00 22.80
CA LEU A 210 -6.75 3.17 22.22
C LEU A 210 -8.19 2.87 21.75
N ILE A 211 -8.42 1.76 21.08
CA ILE A 211 -9.75 1.30 20.66
C ILE A 211 -10.66 1.09 21.89
N ALA A 212 -10.13 0.49 22.95
CA ALA A 212 -10.88 0.25 24.19
C ALA A 212 -11.12 1.52 25.03
N GLY A 213 -10.45 2.64 24.71
CA GLY A 213 -10.54 3.89 25.48
C GLY A 213 -9.74 3.88 26.79
N THR A 214 -8.88 2.87 27.00
CA THR A 214 -8.01 2.77 28.18
C THR A 214 -6.70 3.56 28.02
N GLN A 215 -6.35 3.93 26.80
CA GLN A 215 -5.34 4.94 26.47
C GLN A 215 -5.98 6.04 25.62
N LYS A 216 -5.34 7.21 25.62
CA LYS A 216 -5.72 8.38 24.86
C LYS A 216 -4.58 8.87 23.98
N LEU A 217 -4.91 9.54 22.88
CA LEU A 217 -3.89 10.12 21.99
C LEU A 217 -3.05 11.22 22.69
N THR A 218 -3.51 11.71 23.84
CA THR A 218 -2.78 12.67 24.68
C THR A 218 -1.84 12.01 25.70
N ASP A 219 -1.83 10.69 25.80
CA ASP A 219 -0.89 9.98 26.69
C ASP A 219 0.53 10.07 26.13
N ALA A 220 1.51 9.99 27.00
CA ALA A 220 2.93 10.20 26.64
C ALA A 220 3.41 9.30 25.48
N ASP A 221 2.98 8.03 25.48
CA ASP A 221 3.36 7.05 24.43
C ASP A 221 2.82 7.42 23.04
N TRP A 222 1.74 8.18 22.97
CA TRP A 222 1.12 8.66 21.72
C TRP A 222 1.62 10.06 21.30
N VAL A 223 2.09 10.86 22.25
CA VAL A 223 2.71 12.17 21.98
C VAL A 223 4.16 12.03 21.53
N ALA A 224 4.91 11.09 22.12
CA ALA A 224 6.34 10.92 21.87
C ALA A 224 6.72 10.73 20.37
N PRO A 225 5.97 9.98 19.53
CA PRO A 225 6.25 9.95 18.09
C PRO A 225 6.16 11.33 17.42
N PHE A 226 5.22 12.19 17.83
CA PHE A 226 5.15 13.57 17.34
C PHE A 226 6.36 14.39 17.80
N GLU A 227 6.84 14.18 19.03
CA GLU A 227 8.06 14.83 19.52
C GLU A 227 9.29 14.43 18.68
N GLN A 228 9.39 13.15 18.31
CA GLN A 228 10.43 12.70 17.39
C GLN A 228 10.27 13.33 16.00
N LEU A 229 9.06 13.36 15.43
CA LEU A 229 8.78 13.98 14.14
C LEU A 229 9.10 15.48 14.11
N ALA A 230 8.83 16.20 15.19
CA ALA A 230 9.14 17.63 15.28
C ALA A 230 10.63 17.92 15.09
N ARG A 231 11.52 16.96 15.42
CA ARG A 231 12.97 17.08 15.22
C ARG A 231 13.39 16.86 13.77
N TRP A 232 12.59 16.16 12.96
CA TRP A 232 12.97 15.77 11.59
C TRP A 232 13.17 16.96 10.67
N LYS A 233 12.44 18.07 10.87
CA LYS A 233 12.59 19.31 10.07
C LYS A 233 14.04 19.78 9.92
N ASP A 234 14.87 19.54 10.93
CA ASP A 234 16.25 20.00 10.94
C ASP A 234 17.18 19.15 10.06
N TYR A 235 16.66 18.03 9.52
CA TYR A 235 17.38 17.03 8.73
C TYR A 235 16.79 16.83 7.33
N LEU A 236 15.68 17.48 7.01
CA LEU A 236 15.07 17.48 5.68
C LEU A 236 15.72 18.55 4.79
N GLY A 237 15.62 18.38 3.48
CA GLY A 237 16.12 19.36 2.52
C GLY A 237 15.33 20.67 2.54
N ASP A 238 15.95 21.75 2.11
CA ASP A 238 15.30 23.06 1.99
C ASP A 238 14.04 22.98 1.15
N GLY A 239 12.94 23.59 1.63
CA GLY A 239 11.66 23.61 0.94
C GLY A 239 10.83 22.32 1.05
N PHE A 240 11.18 21.44 1.99
CA PHE A 240 10.45 20.18 2.24
C PHE A 240 8.95 20.41 2.49
N GLU A 241 8.55 21.58 2.96
CA GLU A 241 7.14 21.95 3.19
C GLU A 241 6.30 21.95 1.93
N ALA A 242 6.93 22.19 0.78
CA ALA A 242 6.29 22.21 -0.54
C ALA A 242 6.58 20.97 -1.39
N GLN A 243 7.50 20.10 -0.95
CA GLN A 243 7.86 18.90 -1.66
C GLN A 243 6.72 17.88 -1.59
N THR A 244 6.40 17.34 -2.78
CA THR A 244 5.46 16.23 -2.96
C THR A 244 6.17 14.88 -2.77
N TYR A 245 5.40 13.82 -2.68
CA TYR A 245 5.94 12.45 -2.62
C TYR A 245 6.90 12.11 -3.78
N PRO A 246 6.60 12.42 -5.06
CA PRO A 246 7.59 12.26 -6.13
C PRO A 246 8.88 13.10 -5.95
N ASP A 247 8.79 14.27 -5.34
CA ASP A 247 9.98 15.10 -5.09
C ASP A 247 10.89 14.44 -4.06
N SER A 248 10.34 13.87 -2.98
CA SER A 248 11.11 13.15 -1.96
C SER A 248 11.72 11.86 -2.51
N GLN A 249 10.99 11.10 -3.33
CA GLN A 249 11.53 9.94 -4.05
C GLN A 249 12.72 10.33 -4.94
N ASN A 250 12.61 11.44 -5.69
CA ASN A 250 13.66 11.94 -6.56
C ASN A 250 14.92 12.36 -5.77
N LEU A 251 14.76 12.99 -4.59
CA LEU A 251 15.90 13.36 -3.75
C LEU A 251 16.72 12.13 -3.35
N PHE A 252 16.06 11.04 -3.00
CA PHE A 252 16.73 9.80 -2.61
C PHE A 252 17.32 9.07 -3.84
N THR A 253 16.52 8.84 -4.86
CA THR A 253 16.95 8.05 -6.04
C THR A 253 18.06 8.70 -6.85
N LEU A 254 18.20 10.04 -6.79
CA LEU A 254 19.31 10.78 -7.37
C LEU A 254 20.55 10.80 -6.44
N GLY A 255 20.56 10.06 -5.34
CA GLY A 255 21.67 10.01 -4.39
C GLY A 255 21.92 11.32 -3.64
N ARG A 256 20.94 12.24 -3.57
CA ARG A 256 21.09 13.52 -2.87
C ARG A 256 20.80 13.41 -1.38
N ALA A 257 19.98 12.46 -0.98
CA ALA A 257 19.70 12.19 0.42
C ALA A 257 20.22 10.81 0.82
N ALA A 258 20.70 10.68 2.06
CA ALA A 258 21.29 9.44 2.56
C ALA A 258 20.26 8.45 3.09
N ILE A 259 19.14 8.92 3.64
CA ILE A 259 18.09 8.11 4.25
C ILE A 259 16.72 8.50 3.67
N TYR A 260 15.84 7.50 3.52
CA TYR A 260 14.46 7.68 3.12
C TYR A 260 13.53 6.91 4.09
N PRO A 261 12.64 7.58 4.83
CA PRO A 261 11.59 6.89 5.56
C PRO A 261 10.69 6.18 4.55
N ALA A 262 10.53 4.88 4.65
CA ALA A 262 10.00 4.07 3.57
C ALA A 262 8.87 3.13 4.01
N GLY A 263 7.97 2.87 3.08
CA GLY A 263 7.30 1.59 3.05
C GLY A 263 7.99 0.69 2.03
N SER A 264 7.87 -0.61 2.21
CA SER A 264 8.51 -1.58 1.33
C SER A 264 8.10 -1.48 -0.15
N TRP A 265 6.98 -0.83 -0.45
CA TRP A 265 6.52 -0.57 -1.83
C TRP A 265 7.46 0.32 -2.66
N GLU A 266 8.42 1.00 -2.02
CA GLU A 266 9.43 1.80 -2.74
C GLU A 266 10.46 0.94 -3.45
N ILE A 267 10.69 -0.29 -2.98
CA ILE A 267 11.79 -1.14 -3.42
C ILE A 267 11.77 -1.33 -4.94
N SER A 268 10.61 -1.64 -5.52
CA SER A 268 10.52 -1.92 -6.95
C SER A 268 10.86 -0.71 -7.82
N GLY A 269 10.38 0.48 -7.42
CA GLY A 269 10.67 1.74 -8.11
C GLY A 269 12.13 2.14 -7.95
N PHE A 270 12.62 2.12 -6.72
CA PHE A 270 13.99 2.54 -6.41
C PHE A 270 15.04 1.65 -7.06
N ASN A 271 14.85 0.33 -7.09
CA ASN A 271 15.75 -0.59 -7.79
C ASN A 271 15.99 -0.25 -9.27
N SER A 272 15.04 0.42 -9.91
CA SER A 272 15.15 0.81 -11.32
C SER A 272 15.77 2.19 -11.52
N LEU A 273 15.91 3.00 -10.48
CA LEU A 273 16.26 4.41 -10.56
C LEU A 273 17.61 4.75 -9.91
N VAL A 274 18.03 3.98 -8.89
CA VAL A 274 19.28 4.25 -8.17
C VAL A 274 20.49 3.64 -8.87
N ASP A 275 21.63 4.27 -8.75
CA ASP A 275 22.94 3.79 -9.21
C ASP A 275 23.91 3.45 -8.05
N PHE A 276 23.36 3.39 -6.81
CA PHE A 276 24.07 3.04 -5.58
C PHE A 276 23.43 1.81 -4.91
N GLU A 277 24.15 1.18 -3.99
CA GLU A 277 23.63 0.04 -3.23
C GLU A 277 22.70 0.52 -2.11
N MET A 278 21.48 -0.02 -2.06
CA MET A 278 20.51 0.25 -0.98
C MET A 278 20.64 -0.76 0.15
N GLY A 279 20.36 -0.32 1.36
CA GLY A 279 20.07 -1.14 2.52
C GLY A 279 18.83 -0.66 3.23
N ALA A 280 18.36 -1.42 4.21
CA ALA A 280 17.21 -1.02 5.00
C ALA A 280 17.43 -1.30 6.49
N PHE A 281 16.62 -0.64 7.32
CA PHE A 281 16.58 -0.93 8.76
C PHE A 281 15.18 -0.66 9.31
N PRO A 282 14.76 -1.44 10.34
CA PRO A 282 13.49 -1.21 11.01
C PRO A 282 13.52 0.10 11.79
N PRO A 283 12.37 0.68 12.16
CA PRO A 283 12.33 1.89 12.98
C PRO A 283 13.12 1.69 14.27
N PRO A 284 14.12 2.56 14.57
CA PRO A 284 14.91 2.45 15.79
C PRO A 284 14.04 2.52 17.05
N VAL A 285 14.34 1.69 18.04
CA VAL A 285 13.62 1.69 19.31
C VAL A 285 13.97 2.90 20.17
N PRO A 286 13.06 3.39 21.05
CA PRO A 286 13.34 4.54 21.92
C PRO A 286 14.58 4.34 22.80
N VAL A 287 14.72 3.17 23.43
CA VAL A 287 15.81 2.83 24.34
C VAL A 287 16.40 1.46 23.99
N ALA A 288 17.71 1.34 24.13
CA ALA A 288 18.38 0.07 23.89
C ALA A 288 17.83 -1.05 24.79
N GLY A 289 17.42 -2.15 24.16
CA GLY A 289 16.83 -3.30 24.84
C GLY A 289 15.30 -3.31 24.88
N ASP A 290 14.65 -2.27 24.37
CA ASP A 290 13.20 -2.28 24.14
C ASP A 290 12.82 -3.31 23.06
N ASP A 291 11.60 -3.83 23.17
CA ASP A 291 11.01 -4.61 22.09
C ASP A 291 10.89 -3.77 20.81
N CYS A 292 11.24 -4.37 19.68
CA CYS A 292 11.03 -3.75 18.37
C CYS A 292 9.60 -4.01 17.86
N TYR A 293 8.96 -2.99 17.31
CA TYR A 293 7.66 -3.08 16.64
C TYR A 293 7.75 -2.45 15.24
N ILE A 294 7.15 -3.14 14.27
CA ILE A 294 7.07 -2.66 12.88
C ILE A 294 5.63 -2.52 12.44
N SER A 295 5.32 -1.51 11.67
CA SER A 295 4.08 -1.44 10.92
C SER A 295 4.18 -2.43 9.75
N ASP A 296 3.50 -3.55 9.89
CA ASP A 296 3.45 -4.67 8.93
C ASP A 296 2.00 -5.09 8.78
N HIS A 297 1.38 -4.73 7.68
CA HIS A 297 -0.06 -4.87 7.53
C HIS A 297 -0.45 -5.24 6.11
N VAL A 298 -1.63 -5.86 5.97
CA VAL A 298 -2.29 -6.00 4.67
C VAL A 298 -2.50 -4.61 4.06
N ASP A 299 -2.20 -4.44 2.76
CA ASP A 299 -2.20 -3.10 2.15
C ASP A 299 -3.01 -3.03 0.86
N ILE A 300 -2.84 -3.99 -0.03
CA ILE A 300 -3.44 -3.94 -1.36
C ILE A 300 -4.23 -5.21 -1.66
N ALA A 301 -5.43 -5.00 -2.18
CA ALA A 301 -6.31 -6.03 -2.71
C ALA A 301 -7.00 -5.51 -3.98
N ILE A 302 -7.75 -6.36 -4.65
CA ILE A 302 -8.55 -5.96 -5.80
C ILE A 302 -9.96 -6.51 -5.68
N GLY A 303 -10.95 -5.63 -5.88
CA GLY A 303 -12.37 -5.95 -5.81
C GLY A 303 -13.06 -5.74 -7.16
N MET A 304 -14.31 -6.18 -7.23
CA MET A 304 -15.17 -6.01 -8.39
C MET A 304 -16.15 -4.87 -8.15
N ASN A 305 -16.23 -3.93 -9.09
CA ASN A 305 -17.29 -2.93 -9.09
C ASN A 305 -18.65 -3.64 -9.20
N ALA A 306 -19.52 -3.41 -8.22
CA ALA A 306 -20.85 -4.06 -8.18
C ALA A 306 -21.73 -3.74 -9.41
N ALA A 307 -21.44 -2.63 -10.09
CA ALA A 307 -22.18 -2.18 -11.28
C ALA A 307 -21.55 -2.62 -12.62
N THR A 308 -20.44 -3.40 -12.60
CA THR A 308 -19.79 -3.82 -13.85
C THR A 308 -20.70 -4.70 -14.72
N PRO A 309 -20.79 -4.43 -16.03
CA PRO A 309 -21.47 -5.32 -16.97
C PRO A 309 -20.66 -6.59 -17.29
N ASN A 310 -19.37 -6.63 -16.93
CA ASN A 310 -18.41 -7.67 -17.26
C ASN A 310 -18.09 -8.58 -16.04
N ALA A 311 -19.08 -8.80 -15.16
CA ALA A 311 -18.88 -9.51 -13.89
C ALA A 311 -18.28 -10.92 -14.07
N LYS A 312 -18.63 -11.62 -15.15
CA LYS A 312 -18.11 -12.97 -15.43
C LYS A 312 -16.61 -12.93 -15.72
N GLU A 313 -16.16 -12.03 -16.56
CA GLU A 313 -14.77 -11.87 -16.96
C GLU A 313 -13.93 -11.28 -15.81
N ALA A 314 -14.52 -10.36 -15.03
CA ALA A 314 -13.90 -9.82 -13.82
C ALA A 314 -13.64 -10.93 -12.77
N ARG A 315 -14.57 -11.86 -12.57
CA ARG A 315 -14.36 -13.01 -11.66
C ARG A 315 -13.26 -13.96 -12.15
N VAL A 316 -13.10 -14.14 -13.47
CA VAL A 316 -11.97 -14.92 -14.02
C VAL A 316 -10.63 -14.26 -13.65
N PHE A 317 -10.53 -12.94 -13.79
CA PHE A 317 -9.33 -12.21 -13.40
C PHE A 317 -9.08 -12.28 -11.88
N LEU A 318 -10.12 -12.10 -11.07
CA LEU A 318 -10.00 -12.14 -9.61
C LEU A 318 -9.61 -13.53 -9.09
N ASP A 319 -10.09 -14.59 -9.73
CA ASP A 319 -9.71 -15.96 -9.38
C ASP A 319 -8.24 -16.25 -9.75
N TRP A 320 -7.75 -15.68 -10.86
CA TRP A 320 -6.33 -15.71 -11.22
C TRP A 320 -5.47 -14.91 -10.22
N VAL A 321 -5.93 -13.72 -9.80
CA VAL A 321 -5.24 -12.92 -8.75
C VAL A 321 -5.15 -13.70 -7.43
N ALA A 322 -6.15 -14.54 -7.14
CA ALA A 322 -6.15 -15.37 -5.93
C ALA A 322 -5.25 -16.61 -6.03
N SER A 323 -4.58 -16.84 -7.16
CA SER A 323 -3.74 -18.03 -7.37
C SER A 323 -2.33 -17.88 -6.77
N PRO A 324 -1.65 -19.00 -6.43
CA PRO A 324 -0.25 -19.00 -6.03
C PRO A 324 0.68 -18.48 -7.14
N GLU A 325 0.34 -18.72 -8.39
CA GLU A 325 1.09 -18.28 -9.56
C GLU A 325 1.12 -16.74 -9.63
N PHE A 326 -0.04 -16.09 -9.43
CA PHE A 326 -0.10 -14.64 -9.34
C PHE A 326 0.68 -14.13 -8.13
N ALA A 327 0.54 -14.76 -6.96
CA ALA A 327 1.26 -14.35 -5.76
C ALA A 327 2.77 -14.34 -5.98
N SER A 328 3.30 -15.37 -6.65
CA SER A 328 4.73 -15.45 -7.02
C SER A 328 5.13 -14.41 -8.07
N LEU A 329 4.31 -14.24 -9.10
CA LEU A 329 4.54 -13.23 -10.15
C LEU A 329 4.56 -11.81 -9.55
N TYR A 330 3.54 -11.47 -8.76
CA TYR A 330 3.36 -10.12 -8.21
C TYR A 330 4.49 -9.75 -7.25
N ALA A 331 4.83 -10.64 -6.31
CA ALA A 331 5.88 -10.39 -5.31
C ALA A 331 7.28 -10.21 -5.93
N ASN A 332 7.57 -10.89 -7.04
CA ASN A 332 8.86 -10.78 -7.71
C ASN A 332 8.87 -9.75 -8.85
N ALA A 333 7.72 -9.39 -9.41
CA ALA A 333 7.60 -8.25 -10.33
C ALA A 333 7.62 -6.91 -9.59
N LEU A 334 7.08 -6.88 -8.38
CA LEU A 334 6.96 -5.72 -7.49
C LEU A 334 7.56 -6.06 -6.11
N PRO A 335 8.91 -6.21 -6.02
CA PRO A 335 9.56 -6.47 -4.74
C PRO A 335 9.18 -5.42 -3.71
N GLY A 336 8.87 -5.88 -2.48
CA GLY A 336 8.35 -5.04 -1.41
C GLY A 336 6.84 -5.14 -1.20
N PHE A 337 6.12 -5.84 -2.09
CA PHE A 337 4.77 -6.31 -1.86
C PHE A 337 4.82 -7.79 -1.47
N PHE A 338 4.54 -8.08 -0.21
CA PHE A 338 4.68 -9.41 0.37
C PHE A 338 3.41 -10.22 0.22
N PRO A 339 3.48 -11.46 -0.32
CA PRO A 339 2.29 -12.25 -0.62
C PRO A 339 1.46 -12.57 0.61
N LEU A 340 0.16 -12.57 0.45
CA LEU A 340 -0.81 -12.95 1.48
C LEU A 340 -1.35 -14.38 1.30
N SER A 341 -0.95 -15.08 0.22
CA SER A 341 -1.30 -16.47 -0.01
C SER A 341 -0.75 -17.39 1.09
N LYS A 342 -1.44 -18.52 1.36
CA LYS A 342 -0.98 -19.54 2.32
C LYS A 342 0.28 -20.25 1.84
N GLU A 343 0.47 -20.35 0.52
CA GLU A 343 1.68 -20.98 -0.03
C GLU A 343 2.86 -20.02 0.07
N PRO A 344 4.00 -20.48 0.59
CA PRO A 344 5.21 -19.68 0.66
C PRO A 344 5.71 -19.28 -0.71
N VAL A 345 6.03 -18.00 -0.90
CA VAL A 345 6.65 -17.47 -2.12
C VAL A 345 8.11 -17.16 -1.84
N LYS A 346 9.00 -17.66 -2.71
CA LYS A 346 10.39 -17.26 -2.68
C LYS A 346 10.53 -15.85 -3.23
N LEU A 347 11.07 -14.95 -2.44
CA LEU A 347 11.44 -13.59 -2.87
C LEU A 347 12.84 -13.62 -3.46
N ASP A 348 13.02 -13.03 -4.64
CA ASP A 348 14.32 -12.96 -5.32
C ASP A 348 15.10 -11.69 -4.97
N ASP A 349 14.42 -10.60 -4.62
CA ASP A 349 15.04 -9.32 -4.30
C ASP A 349 15.65 -9.32 -2.88
N PRO A 350 16.95 -8.96 -2.72
CA PRO A 350 17.61 -8.99 -1.41
C PRO A 350 17.09 -7.93 -0.44
N LEU A 351 16.68 -6.75 -0.91
CA LEU A 351 16.15 -5.70 -0.05
C LEU A 351 14.74 -6.09 0.46
N ALA A 352 13.92 -6.71 -0.38
CA ALA A 352 12.63 -7.27 0.04
C ALA A 352 12.82 -8.40 1.07
N GLN A 353 13.84 -9.25 0.91
CA GLN A 353 14.19 -10.28 1.90
C GLN A 353 14.62 -9.64 3.23
N GLU A 354 15.38 -8.53 3.21
CA GLU A 354 15.79 -7.79 4.41
C GLU A 354 14.56 -7.28 5.17
N PHE A 355 13.60 -6.63 4.51
CA PHE A 355 12.35 -6.19 5.14
C PHE A 355 11.57 -7.33 5.78
N VAL A 356 11.40 -8.45 5.07
CA VAL A 356 10.67 -9.62 5.62
C VAL A 356 11.36 -10.23 6.83
N SER A 357 12.70 -10.21 6.86
CA SER A 357 13.46 -10.75 7.98
C SER A 357 13.19 -10.07 9.32
N TRP A 358 12.70 -8.83 9.30
CA TRP A 358 12.33 -8.13 10.54
C TRP A 358 11.17 -8.77 11.28
N ARG A 359 10.34 -9.57 10.61
CA ARG A 359 9.28 -10.38 11.25
C ARG A 359 9.81 -11.38 12.26
N ASP A 360 11.09 -11.77 12.14
CA ASP A 360 11.74 -12.70 13.05
C ASP A 360 12.22 -12.02 14.34
N THR A 361 12.40 -10.70 14.33
CA THR A 361 12.99 -9.93 15.42
C THR A 361 12.09 -8.83 15.97
N CYS A 362 11.13 -8.34 15.20
CA CYS A 362 10.20 -7.31 15.59
C CYS A 362 8.77 -7.85 15.61
N LYS A 363 7.91 -7.25 16.43
CA LYS A 363 6.48 -7.58 16.52
C LYS A 363 5.72 -6.76 15.47
N SER A 364 4.94 -7.45 14.62
CA SER A 364 4.11 -6.81 13.63
C SER A 364 2.85 -6.17 14.23
N THR A 365 2.48 -5.00 13.72
CA THR A 365 1.23 -4.30 14.02
C THR A 365 0.66 -3.63 12.78
N ILE A 366 -0.64 -3.40 12.75
CA ILE A 366 -1.25 -2.56 11.70
C ILE A 366 -1.18 -1.09 12.10
N ARG A 367 -1.50 -0.18 11.16
CA ARG A 367 -1.57 1.26 11.46
C ARG A 367 -2.57 1.53 12.57
N SER A 368 -2.24 2.44 13.48
CA SER A 368 -3.09 2.77 14.63
C SER A 368 -4.45 3.36 14.24
N THR A 369 -4.53 3.98 13.07
CA THR A 369 -5.75 4.60 12.54
C THR A 369 -6.70 3.63 11.83
N TYR A 370 -6.27 2.39 11.57
CA TYR A 370 -7.07 1.41 10.85
C TYR A 370 -8.22 0.84 11.68
N GLN A 371 -9.20 0.30 10.98
CA GLN A 371 -10.44 -0.22 11.52
C GLN A 371 -11.30 0.90 12.15
N ILE A 372 -11.92 0.65 13.28
CA ILE A 372 -12.95 1.46 13.93
C ILE A 372 -12.61 2.97 14.04
N LEU A 373 -11.35 3.30 14.28
CA LEU A 373 -10.92 4.66 14.63
C LEU A 373 -10.99 5.66 13.47
N SER A 374 -11.15 5.21 12.23
CA SER A 374 -11.29 6.09 11.06
C SER A 374 -12.69 6.13 10.45
N ARG A 375 -13.72 5.60 11.13
CA ARG A 375 -15.10 5.54 10.62
C ARG A 375 -15.90 6.82 10.82
N GLY A 376 -15.53 7.66 11.77
CA GLY A 376 -16.28 8.86 12.10
C GLY A 376 -15.78 10.12 11.42
N THR A 377 -16.42 11.22 11.79
CA THR A 377 -16.02 12.56 11.33
C THR A 377 -15.82 13.47 12.55
N PRO A 378 -14.62 14.06 12.71
CA PRO A 378 -13.45 13.95 11.83
C PRO A 378 -12.86 12.54 11.77
N ASN A 379 -12.32 12.16 10.60
CA ASN A 379 -11.69 10.87 10.35
C ASN A 379 -10.27 10.85 10.93
N LEU A 380 -9.95 9.90 11.81
CA LEU A 380 -8.66 9.90 12.51
C LEU A 380 -7.47 9.76 11.56
N GLU A 381 -7.59 8.99 10.47
CA GLU A 381 -6.48 8.83 9.52
C GLU A 381 -6.14 10.16 8.84
N ASN A 382 -7.14 10.85 8.28
CA ASN A 382 -6.94 12.13 7.60
C ASN A 382 -6.43 13.21 8.58
N GLU A 383 -6.95 13.22 9.81
CA GLU A 383 -6.49 14.16 10.84
C GLU A 383 -5.04 13.86 11.25
N THR A 384 -4.64 12.58 11.31
CA THR A 384 -3.24 12.19 11.59
C THR A 384 -2.31 12.60 10.45
N TRP A 385 -2.75 12.54 9.19
CA TRP A 385 -1.99 13.05 8.05
C TRP A 385 -1.68 14.54 8.22
N ASN A 386 -2.71 15.31 8.51
CA ASN A 386 -2.55 16.75 8.74
C ASN A 386 -1.66 17.03 9.94
N ALA A 387 -1.93 16.39 11.11
CA ALA A 387 -1.16 16.59 12.33
C ALA A 387 0.34 16.31 12.13
N SER A 388 0.67 15.17 11.51
CA SER A 388 2.07 14.80 11.27
C SER A 388 2.81 15.83 10.39
N ALA A 389 2.16 16.27 9.30
CA ALA A 389 2.73 17.30 8.43
C ALA A 389 2.91 18.65 9.15
N GLN A 390 1.91 19.09 9.95
CA GLN A 390 2.01 20.36 10.69
C GLN A 390 3.08 20.32 11.78
N VAL A 391 3.21 19.19 12.48
CA VAL A 391 4.27 19.00 13.50
C VAL A 391 5.65 19.04 12.87
N ILE A 392 5.89 18.35 11.77
CA ILE A 392 7.20 18.39 11.08
C ILE A 392 7.50 19.80 10.58
N LYS A 393 6.53 20.53 10.06
CA LYS A 393 6.69 21.94 9.65
C LYS A 393 6.96 22.89 10.83
N GLY A 394 6.68 22.44 12.06
CA GLY A 394 6.73 23.29 13.26
C GLY A 394 5.56 24.28 13.36
N ALA A 395 4.48 24.03 12.61
CA ALA A 395 3.26 24.84 12.62
C ALA A 395 2.28 24.44 13.74
N GLU A 396 2.43 23.23 14.28
CA GLU A 396 1.65 22.71 15.41
C GLU A 396 2.62 22.02 16.40
N THR A 397 2.40 22.20 17.71
CA THR A 397 3.22 21.47 18.69
C THR A 397 2.76 20.01 18.81
N PRO A 398 3.65 19.06 19.20
CA PRO A 398 3.28 17.67 19.45
C PRO A 398 2.07 17.50 20.36
N ALA A 399 2.02 18.28 21.47
CA ALA A 399 0.94 18.22 22.43
C ALA A 399 -0.39 18.78 21.87
N ASP A 400 -0.34 19.87 21.09
CA ASP A 400 -1.55 20.43 20.48
C ASP A 400 -2.11 19.52 19.40
N ALA A 401 -1.24 18.90 18.58
CA ALA A 401 -1.60 17.92 17.58
C ALA A 401 -2.33 16.70 18.22
N ALA A 402 -1.74 16.14 19.26
CA ALA A 402 -2.32 15.05 20.02
C ALA A 402 -3.67 15.42 20.67
N ALA A 403 -3.77 16.61 21.25
CA ALA A 403 -5.00 17.11 21.86
C ALA A 403 -6.12 17.32 20.83
N ARG A 404 -5.78 17.85 19.65
CA ARG A 404 -6.72 18.02 18.52
C ARG A 404 -7.24 16.69 18.01
N LEU A 405 -6.34 15.73 17.80
CA LEU A 405 -6.71 14.37 17.38
C LEU A 405 -7.63 13.69 18.41
N GLN A 406 -7.27 13.80 19.70
CA GLN A 406 -8.07 13.25 20.81
C GLN A 406 -9.47 13.87 20.84
N ALA A 407 -9.57 15.20 20.74
CA ALA A 407 -10.86 15.90 20.72
C ALA A 407 -11.72 15.48 19.51
N GLY A 408 -11.10 15.34 18.35
CA GLY A 408 -11.77 14.85 17.14
C GLY A 408 -12.32 13.44 17.31
N LEU A 409 -11.49 12.52 17.79
CA LEU A 409 -11.89 11.12 18.04
C LEU A 409 -13.00 11.04 19.12
N ALA A 410 -12.85 11.74 20.23
CA ALA A 410 -13.82 11.75 21.32
C ALA A 410 -15.19 12.36 20.92
N SER A 411 -15.24 13.17 19.86
CA SER A 411 -16.50 13.78 19.41
C SER A 411 -17.52 12.76 18.89
N TRP A 412 -17.06 11.60 18.44
CA TRP A 412 -17.93 10.56 17.85
C TRP A 412 -17.68 9.15 18.38
N TYR A 413 -16.50 8.85 18.91
CA TYR A 413 -16.14 7.50 19.35
C TYR A 413 -16.35 7.35 20.87
N ALA A 414 -17.41 6.67 21.27
CA ALA A 414 -17.84 6.58 22.66
C ALA A 414 -16.78 6.10 23.67
N PRO A 415 -15.91 5.09 23.36
CA PRO A 415 -14.86 4.68 24.29
C PRO A 415 -13.83 5.77 24.60
N GLN A 416 -13.74 6.82 23.77
CA GLN A 416 -12.79 7.91 23.95
C GLN A 416 -13.39 9.19 24.55
N GLN A 417 -14.70 9.17 24.85
CA GLN A 417 -15.43 10.30 25.47
C GLN A 417 -15.11 10.47 26.95
#